data_d7dc13b5b52e46bd2a22c5467925a66d
#
_entry.id   d7dc13b5b52e46bd2a22c5467925a66d
#
_cell.length_a   1.000
_cell.length_b   1.000
_cell.length_c   1.000
_cell.angle_alpha   90.00
_cell.angle_beta   90.00
_cell.angle_gamma   90.00
#
_symmetry.space_group_name_H-M   'P 1'
#
loop_
_entity.id
_entity.type
_entity.pdbx_description
1 polymer ?
#
loop_
_entity_poly.entity_id
_entity_poly.type
_entity_poly.pdbx_seq_one_letter_code
_entity_poly.pdbx_strand_id
1 'polypeptide(L)'
;MAFENWYEPYHRLVGYVTLPEADETLRKILYYLIDMPTANHQPFTDNRCARTRISKYLFHDCSRPLDQDIPTPQQKLSIFFDPSNPAEPPTEKGYRIFPQIAITEAQENAQTRLYAFMGFVDATNDFQSDISVCFRVLCNTSYDTNTKDSALSRSWAISQAIVEALSGVNITGVGTFYFNRRKNAECAIRYITDDQHNVGYQVVVGLTVMGDKRDNTPNTDAC
;
A
#
# COMPACT_ATOMS: atom_id res chain seq x y z
N MET A 1 34.77 28.42 -4.75
CA MET A 1 33.63 28.59 -3.87
C MET A 1 32.72 27.41 -4.15
N ALA A 2 32.68 26.46 -3.24
CA ALA A 2 31.93 25.23 -3.40
C ALA A 2 30.44 25.47 -3.15
N PHE A 3 29.62 25.04 -4.11
CA PHE A 3 28.15 25.05 -4.02
C PHE A 3 27.63 23.84 -3.22
N GLU A 4 28.42 23.31 -2.28
CA GLU A 4 28.21 21.99 -1.71
C GLU A 4 27.14 21.87 -0.63
N ASN A 5 26.49 22.96 -0.18
CA ASN A 5 25.64 22.85 1.02
C ASN A 5 24.24 23.48 0.89
N TRP A 6 23.71 23.64 -0.32
CA TRP A 6 22.38 24.24 -0.49
C TRP A 6 21.22 23.25 -0.38
N TYR A 7 21.48 21.96 -0.59
CA TYR A 7 20.42 20.94 -0.65
C TYR A 7 20.15 20.22 0.66
N GLU A 8 21.14 20.06 1.54
CA GLU A 8 20.98 19.26 2.76
C GLU A 8 20.02 19.84 3.83
N PRO A 9 19.96 21.16 4.08
CA PRO A 9 19.02 21.67 5.07
C PRO A 9 17.54 21.62 4.62
N TYR A 10 17.30 21.70 3.33
CA TYR A 10 15.92 21.76 2.79
C TYR A 10 15.23 20.41 2.79
N HIS A 11 15.94 19.32 2.58
CA HIS A 11 15.36 17.97 2.60
C HIS A 11 14.86 17.53 3.99
N ARG A 12 15.32 18.20 5.04
CA ARG A 12 14.93 17.89 6.43
C ARG A 12 13.87 18.81 7.01
N LEU A 13 13.70 19.98 6.41
CA LEU A 13 12.74 20.98 6.90
C LEU A 13 11.34 20.75 6.32
N VAL A 14 11.26 20.10 5.19
CA VAL A 14 9.98 19.78 4.55
C VAL A 14 9.77 18.31 4.84
N GLY A 15 8.69 17.92 5.49
CA GLY A 15 8.27 16.52 5.65
C GLY A 15 8.07 15.82 4.30
N TYR A 16 9.10 15.93 3.44
CA TYR A 16 9.10 15.50 2.06
C TYR A 16 9.50 14.03 2.01
N VAL A 17 8.61 13.22 1.52
CA VAL A 17 8.98 11.88 1.09
C VAL A 17 9.79 12.05 -0.20
N THR A 18 11.11 11.91 -0.14
CA THR A 18 11.96 11.88 -1.34
C THR A 18 11.60 10.65 -2.18
N LEU A 19 11.90 10.65 -3.48
CA LEU A 19 11.58 9.51 -4.35
C LEU A 19 12.09 8.15 -3.82
N PRO A 20 13.33 8.02 -3.32
CA PRO A 20 13.81 6.79 -2.67
C PRO A 20 13.03 6.44 -1.39
N GLU A 21 12.68 7.43 -0.59
CA GLU A 21 11.87 7.24 0.63
C GLU A 21 10.41 6.89 0.31
N ALA A 22 9.88 7.34 -0.85
CA ALA A 22 8.54 7.01 -1.29
C ALA A 22 8.39 5.50 -1.52
N ASP A 23 9.35 4.86 -2.17
CA ASP A 23 9.34 3.41 -2.41
C ASP A 23 9.42 2.63 -1.10
N GLU A 24 10.28 3.04 -0.18
CA GLU A 24 10.36 2.43 1.14
C GLU A 24 9.10 2.66 1.97
N THR A 25 8.53 3.85 1.89
CA THR A 25 7.26 4.19 2.55
C THR A 25 6.12 3.32 2.03
N LEU A 26 5.98 3.18 0.71
CA LEU A 26 4.97 2.30 0.11
C LEU A 26 5.18 0.85 0.52
N ARG A 27 6.43 0.37 0.55
CA ARG A 27 6.76 -0.99 1.01
C ARG A 27 6.35 -1.19 2.47
N LYS A 28 6.65 -0.25 3.37
CA LYS A 28 6.24 -0.30 4.78
C LYS A 28 4.71 -0.34 4.92
N ILE A 29 3.98 0.47 4.15
CA ILE A 29 2.53 0.49 4.14
C ILE A 29 1.97 -0.87 3.68
N LEU A 30 2.49 -1.41 2.58
CA LEU A 30 2.05 -2.69 2.04
C LEU A 30 2.38 -3.85 2.99
N TYR A 31 3.55 -3.87 3.62
CA TYR A 31 3.90 -4.85 4.64
C TYR A 31 2.96 -4.78 5.85
N TYR A 32 2.60 -3.57 6.27
CA TYR A 32 1.60 -3.37 7.31
C TYR A 32 0.24 -3.97 6.90
N LEU A 33 -0.23 -3.67 5.67
CA LEU A 33 -1.54 -4.13 5.17
C LEU A 33 -1.65 -5.65 5.05
N ILE A 34 -0.56 -6.34 4.69
CA ILE A 34 -0.55 -7.81 4.60
C ILE A 34 -0.14 -8.48 5.91
N ASP A 35 -0.03 -7.70 6.98
CA ASP A 35 0.28 -8.19 8.32
C ASP A 35 1.61 -8.98 8.37
N MET A 36 2.70 -8.36 7.88
CA MET A 36 4.04 -8.92 8.00
C MET A 36 4.55 -8.81 9.43
N PRO A 37 5.25 -9.83 9.94
CA PRO A 37 5.88 -9.76 11.25
C PRO A 37 6.97 -8.69 11.28
N THR A 38 7.09 -8.02 12.43
CA THR A 38 8.20 -7.11 12.74
C THR A 38 8.80 -7.48 14.09
N ALA A 39 9.89 -6.83 14.48
CA ALA A 39 10.51 -7.06 15.79
C ALA A 39 9.51 -6.90 16.96
N ASN A 40 8.51 -6.04 16.80
CA ASN A 40 7.55 -5.68 17.85
C ASN A 40 6.11 -6.12 17.52
N HIS A 41 5.89 -6.87 16.45
CA HIS A 41 4.57 -7.30 16.03
C HIS A 41 4.58 -8.71 15.48
N GLN A 42 3.71 -9.57 16.03
CA GLN A 42 3.39 -10.88 15.47
C GLN A 42 2.10 -10.79 14.66
N PRO A 43 2.00 -11.49 13.52
CA PRO A 43 0.79 -11.50 12.71
C PRO A 43 -0.44 -11.94 13.48
N PHE A 44 -1.57 -11.31 13.19
CA PHE A 44 -2.85 -11.71 13.75
C PHE A 44 -3.29 -13.08 13.24
N THR A 45 -4.01 -13.79 14.08
CA THR A 45 -4.55 -15.14 13.76
C THR A 45 -6.07 -15.15 13.59
N ASP A 46 -6.71 -13.96 13.61
CA ASP A 46 -8.17 -13.82 13.59
C ASP A 46 -8.62 -13.08 12.30
N ASN A 47 -9.63 -13.64 11.63
CA ASN A 47 -10.30 -13.00 10.48
C ASN A 47 -11.03 -11.69 10.83
N ARG A 48 -11.23 -11.37 12.12
CA ARG A 48 -11.71 -10.05 12.55
C ARG A 48 -10.72 -8.94 12.22
N CYS A 49 -9.44 -9.25 12.17
CA CYS A 49 -8.45 -8.27 11.76
C CYS A 49 -8.53 -8.01 10.24
N ALA A 50 -8.64 -6.73 9.89
CA ALA A 50 -8.69 -6.31 8.48
C ALA A 50 -7.45 -6.75 7.69
N ARG A 51 -6.27 -6.68 8.29
CA ARG A 51 -4.99 -7.07 7.68
C ARG A 51 -4.93 -8.56 7.37
N THR A 52 -5.46 -9.40 8.25
CA THR A 52 -5.58 -10.85 8.01
C THR A 52 -6.50 -11.14 6.83
N ARG A 53 -7.65 -10.44 6.75
CA ARG A 53 -8.57 -10.59 5.62
C ARG A 53 -7.93 -10.18 4.30
N ILE A 54 -7.23 -9.03 4.26
CA ILE A 54 -6.48 -8.58 3.07
C ILE A 54 -5.50 -9.67 2.60
N SER A 55 -4.67 -10.19 3.51
CA SER A 55 -3.70 -11.25 3.20
C SER A 55 -4.35 -12.49 2.60
N LYS A 56 -5.45 -12.95 3.19
CA LYS A 56 -6.17 -14.14 2.72
C LYS A 56 -6.82 -13.93 1.35
N TYR A 57 -7.46 -12.79 1.14
CA TYR A 57 -8.06 -12.44 -0.16
C TYR A 57 -7.03 -12.30 -1.28
N LEU A 58 -5.86 -11.75 -0.96
CA LEU A 58 -4.79 -11.62 -1.95
C LEU A 58 -4.09 -12.94 -2.26
N PHE A 59 -3.98 -13.85 -1.29
CA PHE A 59 -3.23 -15.08 -1.47
C PHE A 59 -4.07 -16.21 -2.06
N HIS A 60 -5.33 -16.36 -1.64
CA HIS A 60 -6.16 -17.51 -2.01
C HIS A 60 -7.15 -17.19 -3.14
N ASP A 61 -6.97 -17.83 -4.30
CA ASP A 61 -7.89 -17.73 -5.45
C ASP A 61 -8.99 -18.80 -5.37
N CYS A 62 -9.76 -18.79 -4.31
CA CYS A 62 -10.89 -19.71 -4.12
C CYS A 62 -12.17 -18.94 -3.76
N SER A 63 -13.31 -19.63 -3.76
CA SER A 63 -14.61 -19.04 -3.42
C SER A 63 -14.77 -18.68 -1.94
N ARG A 64 -13.92 -19.23 -1.06
CA ARG A 64 -13.92 -19.00 0.39
C ARG A 64 -12.53 -18.73 0.91
N PRO A 65 -11.92 -17.59 0.59
CA PRO A 65 -10.56 -17.27 1.02
C PRO A 65 -10.44 -17.11 2.55
N LEU A 66 -11.49 -16.67 3.24
CA LEU A 66 -11.46 -16.47 4.69
C LEU A 66 -11.45 -17.79 5.49
N ASP A 67 -11.93 -18.89 4.89
CA ASP A 67 -11.90 -20.24 5.50
C ASP A 67 -10.52 -20.91 5.35
N GLN A 68 -9.64 -20.35 4.53
CA GLN A 68 -8.30 -20.89 4.32
C GLN A 68 -7.33 -20.49 5.44
N ASP A 69 -6.21 -21.19 5.50
CA ASP A 69 -5.13 -20.87 6.41
C ASP A 69 -4.53 -19.48 6.17
N ILE A 70 -3.98 -18.90 7.21
CA ILE A 70 -3.29 -17.62 7.10
C ILE A 70 -1.96 -17.85 6.38
N PRO A 71 -1.67 -17.10 5.29
CA PRO A 71 -0.41 -17.23 4.59
C PRO A 71 0.79 -16.96 5.51
N THR A 72 1.80 -17.82 5.44
CA THR A 72 3.06 -17.60 6.15
C THR A 72 3.79 -16.36 5.64
N PRO A 73 4.73 -15.78 6.40
CA PRO A 73 5.51 -14.63 5.93
C PRO A 73 6.23 -14.88 4.59
N GLN A 74 6.77 -16.09 4.38
CA GLN A 74 7.41 -16.45 3.11
C GLN A 74 6.40 -16.48 1.95
N GLN A 75 5.22 -17.02 2.18
CA GLN A 75 4.14 -17.02 1.18
C GLN A 75 3.67 -15.60 0.86
N LYS A 76 3.56 -14.71 1.86
CA LYS A 76 3.23 -13.29 1.64
C LYS A 76 4.31 -12.59 0.80
N LEU A 77 5.59 -12.85 1.05
CA LEU A 77 6.69 -12.31 0.26
C LEU A 77 6.70 -12.86 -1.17
N SER A 78 6.30 -14.11 -1.40
CA SER A 78 6.29 -14.70 -2.74
C SER A 78 5.30 -14.05 -3.71
N ILE A 79 4.27 -13.38 -3.20
CA ILE A 79 3.30 -12.63 -4.01
C ILE A 79 3.60 -11.12 -4.06
N PHE A 80 4.67 -10.67 -3.41
CA PHE A 80 5.09 -9.28 -3.36
C PHE A 80 6.13 -8.99 -4.45
N PHE A 81 5.85 -8.02 -5.31
CA PHE A 81 6.82 -7.55 -6.30
C PHE A 81 7.82 -6.61 -5.65
N ASP A 82 9.11 -6.96 -5.72
CA ASP A 82 10.20 -6.10 -5.26
C ASP A 82 10.88 -5.44 -6.46
N PRO A 83 10.67 -4.14 -6.69
CA PRO A 83 11.28 -3.43 -7.81
C PRO A 83 12.81 -3.32 -7.69
N SER A 84 13.39 -3.55 -6.50
CA SER A 84 14.84 -3.55 -6.30
C SER A 84 15.52 -4.81 -6.83
N ASN A 85 14.75 -5.84 -7.19
CA ASN A 85 15.26 -7.06 -7.82
C ASN A 85 14.73 -7.21 -9.25
N PRO A 86 15.32 -6.51 -10.24
CA PRO A 86 14.83 -6.51 -11.61
C PRO A 86 15.12 -7.81 -12.39
N ALA A 87 15.71 -8.82 -11.74
CA ALA A 87 16.13 -10.04 -12.42
C ALA A 87 14.99 -10.89 -12.97
N GLU A 88 13.74 -10.58 -12.60
CA GLU A 88 12.57 -11.33 -13.05
C GLU A 88 11.42 -10.39 -13.41
N PRO A 89 10.94 -10.43 -14.66
CA PRO A 89 9.77 -9.65 -15.05
C PRO A 89 8.56 -10.00 -14.18
N PRO A 90 7.75 -9.01 -13.79
CA PRO A 90 6.59 -9.22 -12.91
C PRO A 90 5.53 -10.17 -13.48
N THR A 91 5.60 -10.48 -14.76
CA THR A 91 4.67 -11.35 -15.48
C THR A 91 4.88 -12.83 -15.19
N GLU A 92 6.07 -13.27 -14.76
CA GLU A 92 6.42 -14.70 -14.72
C GLU A 92 6.10 -15.39 -13.39
N LYS A 93 5.96 -14.66 -12.27
CA LYS A 93 5.88 -15.26 -10.93
C LYS A 93 4.54 -15.18 -10.20
N GLY A 94 3.49 -14.72 -10.82
CA GLY A 94 2.20 -14.65 -10.11
C GLY A 94 2.20 -13.62 -8.97
N TYR A 95 3.00 -12.57 -9.08
CA TYR A 95 2.97 -11.43 -8.15
C TYR A 95 1.58 -10.82 -8.08
N ARG A 96 1.19 -10.36 -6.90
CA ARG A 96 -0.14 -9.80 -6.63
C ARG A 96 -0.11 -8.46 -5.93
N ILE A 97 1.03 -8.08 -5.38
CA ILE A 97 1.21 -6.84 -4.61
C ILE A 97 2.33 -6.04 -5.26
N PHE A 98 2.00 -4.82 -5.67
CA PHE A 98 2.88 -3.98 -6.47
C PHE A 98 2.99 -2.58 -5.86
N PRO A 99 4.19 -2.13 -5.43
CA PRO A 99 4.41 -0.76 -4.95
C PRO A 99 4.58 0.21 -6.14
N GLN A 100 3.65 0.19 -7.11
CA GLN A 100 3.69 1.03 -8.31
C GLN A 100 2.33 1.11 -8.99
N ILE A 101 2.17 2.06 -9.94
CA ILE A 101 0.89 2.45 -10.53
C ILE A 101 0.24 1.35 -11.37
N ALA A 102 0.99 0.65 -12.20
CA ALA A 102 0.49 -0.41 -13.06
C ALA A 102 1.63 -1.20 -13.70
N ILE A 103 1.35 -2.46 -14.02
CA ILE A 103 2.15 -3.29 -14.90
C ILE A 103 1.23 -3.79 -16.01
N THR A 104 1.49 -3.35 -17.22
CA THR A 104 0.58 -3.53 -18.36
C THR A 104 0.50 -4.96 -18.87
N GLU A 105 1.50 -5.79 -18.63
CA GLU A 105 1.65 -7.10 -19.27
C GLU A 105 1.19 -8.29 -18.42
N ALA A 106 0.81 -8.07 -17.16
CA ALA A 106 0.51 -9.16 -16.23
C ALA A 106 -0.94 -9.67 -16.27
N GLN A 107 -1.71 -9.40 -17.32
CA GLN A 107 -3.17 -9.33 -17.18
C GLN A 107 -3.95 -10.55 -17.62
N GLU A 108 -3.32 -11.56 -18.17
CA GLU A 108 -4.04 -12.74 -18.64
C GLU A 108 -4.38 -13.76 -17.54
N ASN A 109 -3.75 -13.66 -16.38
CA ASN A 109 -4.02 -14.59 -15.28
C ASN A 109 -5.14 -14.07 -14.36
N ALA A 110 -6.13 -14.91 -14.14
CA ALA A 110 -7.25 -14.66 -13.23
C ALA A 110 -6.77 -14.52 -11.77
N GLN A 111 -6.28 -13.36 -11.39
CA GLN A 111 -5.74 -13.09 -10.06
C GLN A 111 -6.30 -11.80 -9.46
N THR A 112 -6.34 -11.76 -8.14
CA THR A 112 -6.55 -10.52 -7.38
C THR A 112 -5.24 -9.79 -7.23
N ARG A 113 -5.21 -8.49 -7.52
CA ARG A 113 -3.99 -7.66 -7.48
C ARG A 113 -4.22 -6.40 -6.65
N LEU A 114 -3.18 -6.00 -5.95
CA LEU A 114 -3.12 -4.76 -5.18
C LEU A 114 -1.95 -3.92 -5.66
N TYR A 115 -2.23 -2.74 -6.19
CA TYR A 115 -1.25 -1.72 -6.55
C TYR A 115 -1.30 -0.60 -5.52
N ALA A 116 -0.15 -0.09 -5.11
CA ALA A 116 -0.06 1.08 -4.25
C ALA A 116 0.89 2.11 -4.86
N PHE A 117 0.48 3.38 -4.82
CA PHE A 117 1.29 4.49 -5.33
C PHE A 117 0.92 5.80 -4.61
N MET A 118 1.85 6.73 -4.62
CA MET A 118 1.59 8.08 -4.14
C MET A 118 0.77 8.84 -5.19
N GLY A 119 -0.35 9.41 -4.78
CA GLY A 119 -1.21 10.22 -5.64
C GLY A 119 -0.80 11.69 -5.59
N PHE A 120 -1.21 12.38 -4.55
CA PHE A 120 -1.02 13.82 -4.38
C PHE A 120 -0.15 14.08 -3.13
N VAL A 121 0.70 15.09 -3.21
CA VAL A 121 1.51 15.56 -2.08
C VAL A 121 1.28 17.05 -1.93
N ASP A 122 0.82 17.47 -0.76
CA ASP A 122 0.64 18.88 -0.40
C ASP A 122 1.48 19.22 0.82
N ALA A 123 2.35 20.18 0.68
CA ALA A 123 3.13 20.72 1.79
C ALA A 123 2.26 21.71 2.58
N THR A 124 1.70 21.26 3.67
CA THR A 124 0.84 22.10 4.54
C THR A 124 1.66 23.18 5.25
N ASN A 125 2.89 22.87 5.63
CA ASN A 125 3.87 23.81 6.19
C ASN A 125 5.26 23.16 6.17
N ASP A 126 6.30 23.89 6.67
CA ASP A 126 7.70 23.46 6.68
C ASP A 126 7.96 22.13 7.42
N PHE A 127 7.00 21.61 8.18
CA PHE A 127 7.15 20.43 9.04
C PHE A 127 6.10 19.36 8.79
N GLN A 128 5.13 19.62 7.94
CA GLN A 128 4.01 18.73 7.70
C GLN A 128 3.65 18.68 6.23
N SER A 129 3.51 17.47 5.72
CA SER A 129 2.94 17.21 4.40
C SER A 129 1.74 16.28 4.51
N ASP A 130 0.70 16.56 3.74
CA ASP A 130 -0.43 15.68 3.54
C ASP A 130 -0.31 15.00 2.17
N ILE A 131 -0.34 13.68 2.18
CA ILE A 131 -0.11 12.83 1.01
C ILE A 131 -1.37 12.01 0.75
N SER A 132 -1.76 11.89 -0.51
CA SER A 132 -2.74 10.91 -0.94
C SER A 132 -2.05 9.62 -1.31
N VAL A 133 -2.34 8.54 -0.58
CA VAL A 133 -1.89 7.20 -0.95
C VAL A 133 -3.04 6.49 -1.66
N CYS A 134 -2.78 6.05 -2.88
CA CYS A 134 -3.75 5.38 -3.73
C CYS A 134 -3.50 3.88 -3.75
N PHE A 135 -4.56 3.11 -3.57
CA PHE A 135 -4.56 1.66 -3.72
C PHE A 135 -5.52 1.29 -4.83
N ARG A 136 -5.06 0.52 -5.82
CA ARG A 136 -5.94 -0.11 -6.80
C ARG A 136 -6.04 -1.58 -6.48
N VAL A 137 -7.25 -2.03 -6.21
CA VAL A 137 -7.60 -3.44 -6.03
C VAL A 137 -8.29 -3.91 -7.30
N LEU A 138 -7.62 -4.75 -8.06
CA LEU A 138 -8.14 -5.31 -9.31
C LEU A 138 -8.36 -6.81 -9.16
N CYS A 139 -9.52 -7.28 -9.58
CA CYS A 139 -9.85 -8.70 -9.64
C CYS A 139 -10.32 -9.05 -11.03
N ASN A 140 -9.96 -10.24 -11.50
CA ASN A 140 -10.64 -10.80 -12.67
C ASN A 140 -12.13 -10.98 -12.34
N THR A 141 -13.01 -10.65 -13.29
CA THR A 141 -14.48 -10.66 -13.10
C THR A 141 -15.01 -12.01 -12.61
N SER A 142 -14.40 -13.12 -13.03
CA SER A 142 -14.80 -14.46 -12.57
C SER A 142 -14.48 -14.72 -11.09
N TYR A 143 -13.48 -14.06 -10.53
CA TYR A 143 -13.12 -14.18 -9.10
C TYR A 143 -13.79 -13.10 -8.25
N ASP A 144 -14.06 -11.94 -8.80
CA ASP A 144 -14.67 -10.84 -8.05
C ASP A 144 -16.11 -11.17 -7.62
N THR A 145 -16.86 -11.86 -8.48
CA THR A 145 -18.26 -12.20 -8.23
C THR A 145 -18.47 -13.50 -7.46
N ASN A 146 -17.46 -14.37 -7.37
CA ASN A 146 -17.59 -15.73 -6.79
C ASN A 146 -17.17 -15.83 -5.31
N THR A 147 -17.18 -14.73 -4.57
CA THR A 147 -16.81 -14.79 -3.16
C THR A 147 -18.01 -15.18 -2.30
N LYS A 148 -18.03 -16.40 -1.78
CA LYS A 148 -19.09 -16.89 -0.88
C LYS A 148 -18.96 -16.40 0.56
N ASP A 149 -17.84 -15.75 0.90
CA ASP A 149 -17.58 -15.21 2.23
C ASP A 149 -18.30 -13.86 2.47
N SER A 150 -18.72 -13.20 1.40
CA SER A 150 -19.39 -11.91 1.46
C SER A 150 -20.47 -11.80 0.37
N ALA A 151 -21.53 -11.09 0.67
CA ALA A 151 -22.52 -10.66 -0.33
C ALA A 151 -21.96 -9.60 -1.30
N LEU A 152 -20.78 -9.08 -1.01
CA LEU A 152 -20.08 -8.06 -1.78
C LEU A 152 -18.97 -8.70 -2.62
N SER A 153 -18.54 -7.98 -3.65
CA SER A 153 -17.40 -8.44 -4.47
C SER A 153 -16.10 -8.52 -3.65
N ARG A 154 -15.17 -9.36 -4.08
CA ARG A 154 -13.85 -9.53 -3.45
C ARG A 154 -13.07 -8.22 -3.43
N SER A 155 -13.05 -7.51 -4.54
CA SER A 155 -12.38 -6.22 -4.66
C SER A 155 -12.95 -5.16 -3.71
N TRP A 156 -14.27 -5.17 -3.50
CA TRP A 156 -14.91 -4.30 -2.51
C TRP A 156 -14.52 -4.68 -1.08
N ALA A 157 -14.54 -5.98 -0.75
CA ALA A 157 -14.19 -6.47 0.58
C ALA A 157 -12.74 -6.11 0.96
N ILE A 158 -11.79 -6.23 0.01
CA ILE A 158 -10.40 -5.80 0.20
C ILE A 158 -10.35 -4.28 0.38
N SER A 159 -11.05 -3.51 -0.44
CA SER A 159 -11.06 -2.05 -0.39
C SER A 159 -11.58 -1.52 0.95
N GLN A 160 -12.65 -2.10 1.47
CA GLN A 160 -13.13 -1.79 2.81
C GLN A 160 -12.12 -2.16 3.89
N ALA A 161 -11.50 -3.32 3.78
CA ALA A 161 -10.51 -3.77 4.75
C ALA A 161 -9.26 -2.85 4.74
N ILE A 162 -8.85 -2.29 3.59
CA ILE A 162 -7.78 -1.30 3.52
C ILE A 162 -8.14 -0.04 4.32
N VAL A 163 -9.35 0.50 4.13
CA VAL A 163 -9.80 1.68 4.88
C VAL A 163 -9.87 1.38 6.38
N GLU A 164 -10.41 0.23 6.76
CA GLU A 164 -10.48 -0.22 8.15
C GLU A 164 -9.09 -0.38 8.78
N ALA A 165 -8.14 -0.95 8.04
CA ALA A 165 -6.78 -1.17 8.53
C ALA A 165 -5.97 0.11 8.69
N LEU A 166 -6.23 1.14 7.88
CA LEU A 166 -5.41 2.35 7.85
C LEU A 166 -6.05 3.54 8.58
N SER A 167 -7.39 3.66 8.61
CA SER A 167 -8.04 4.86 9.13
C SER A 167 -7.75 5.10 10.61
N GLY A 168 -7.11 6.23 10.94
CA GLY A 168 -6.72 6.60 12.29
C GLY A 168 -5.44 5.92 12.80
N VAL A 169 -4.76 5.16 11.97
CA VAL A 169 -3.55 4.42 12.35
C VAL A 169 -2.29 5.26 12.10
N ASN A 170 -1.36 5.21 13.05
CA ASN A 170 -0.01 5.72 12.90
C ASN A 170 0.93 4.53 12.63
N ILE A 171 1.62 4.55 11.49
CA ILE A 171 2.67 3.59 11.16
C ILE A 171 4.01 4.26 11.43
N THR A 172 4.81 3.66 12.31
CA THR A 172 6.13 4.17 12.69
C THR A 172 7.03 4.34 11.46
N GLY A 173 7.61 5.51 11.32
CA GLY A 173 8.47 5.86 10.18
C GLY A 173 7.72 6.07 8.86
N VAL A 174 6.38 6.20 8.91
CA VAL A 174 5.53 6.51 7.76
C VAL A 174 4.67 7.74 8.07
N GLY A 175 3.85 7.69 9.12
CA GLY A 175 2.96 8.78 9.51
C GLY A 175 1.57 8.31 9.91
N THR A 176 0.63 9.25 10.01
CA THR A 176 -0.73 8.99 10.47
C THR A 176 -1.72 9.00 9.30
N PHE A 177 -2.41 7.89 9.12
CA PHE A 177 -3.43 7.73 8.09
C PHE A 177 -4.79 8.24 8.52
N TYR A 178 -5.55 8.72 7.55
CA TYR A 178 -6.94 9.11 7.74
C TYR A 178 -7.77 8.85 6.47
N PHE A 179 -9.06 8.59 6.67
CA PHE A 179 -10.05 8.52 5.60
C PHE A 179 -11.12 9.58 5.83
N ASN A 180 -10.81 10.83 5.44
CA ASN A 180 -11.67 11.98 5.72
C ASN A 180 -11.60 13.02 4.61
N ARG A 181 -12.69 13.17 3.85
CA ARG A 181 -12.81 14.12 2.75
C ARG A 181 -12.72 15.59 3.15
N ARG A 182 -12.96 15.94 4.42
CA ARG A 182 -12.79 17.32 4.90
C ARG A 182 -11.31 17.70 5.03
N LYS A 183 -10.45 16.71 5.31
CA LYS A 183 -9.00 16.91 5.37
C LYS A 183 -8.36 16.80 3.99
N ASN A 184 -8.79 15.80 3.22
CA ASN A 184 -8.31 15.58 1.87
C ASN A 184 -9.50 15.18 0.99
N ALA A 185 -9.82 16.04 0.01
CA ALA A 185 -10.97 15.88 -0.88
C ALA A 185 -10.91 14.62 -1.76
N GLU A 186 -9.70 14.06 -1.95
CA GLU A 186 -9.48 12.85 -2.74
C GLU A 186 -9.85 11.56 -2.01
N CYS A 187 -9.93 11.57 -0.65
CA CYS A 187 -10.30 10.39 0.13
C CYS A 187 -11.64 9.81 -0.36
N ALA A 188 -11.58 8.66 -0.98
CA ALA A 188 -12.74 7.99 -1.57
C ALA A 188 -12.45 6.53 -1.90
N ILE A 189 -13.50 5.73 -2.04
CA ILE A 189 -13.49 4.46 -2.75
C ILE A 189 -14.23 4.66 -4.05
N ARG A 190 -13.61 4.37 -5.20
CA ARG A 190 -14.20 4.57 -6.52
C ARG A 190 -14.11 3.27 -7.31
N TYR A 191 -15.20 2.88 -7.97
CA TYR A 191 -15.18 1.76 -8.91
C TYR A 191 -14.30 2.09 -10.11
N ILE A 192 -13.49 1.12 -10.53
CA ILE A 192 -12.62 1.23 -11.69
C ILE A 192 -12.72 -0.04 -12.54
N THR A 193 -12.52 0.11 -13.83
CA THR A 193 -12.32 -0.98 -14.78
C THR A 193 -10.97 -0.75 -15.46
N ASP A 194 -10.15 -1.78 -15.56
CA ASP A 194 -8.87 -1.67 -16.23
C ASP A 194 -8.97 -2.18 -17.69
N ASP A 195 -9.73 -3.28 -17.86
CA ASP A 195 -10.07 -3.85 -19.16
C ASP A 195 -11.40 -4.62 -19.07
N GLN A 196 -11.72 -5.40 -20.12
CA GLN A 196 -12.95 -6.22 -20.15
C GLN A 196 -12.98 -7.33 -19.09
N HIS A 197 -11.83 -7.71 -18.54
CA HIS A 197 -11.67 -8.86 -17.66
C HIS A 197 -11.33 -8.47 -16.23
N ASN A 198 -10.83 -7.26 -15.98
CA ASN A 198 -10.40 -6.79 -14.69
C ASN A 198 -11.25 -5.62 -14.21
N VAL A 199 -11.87 -5.81 -13.06
CA VAL A 199 -12.71 -4.83 -12.38
C VAL A 199 -12.23 -4.65 -10.95
N GLY A 200 -12.59 -3.55 -10.33
CA GLY A 200 -12.25 -3.36 -8.94
C GLY A 200 -12.50 -1.97 -8.41
N TYR A 201 -11.69 -1.56 -7.45
CA TYR A 201 -11.82 -0.27 -6.80
C TYR A 201 -10.48 0.42 -6.61
N GLN A 202 -10.49 1.72 -6.76
CA GLN A 202 -9.43 2.59 -6.28
C GLN A 202 -9.83 3.16 -4.93
N VAL A 203 -8.98 2.96 -3.94
CA VAL A 203 -9.08 3.52 -2.59
C VAL A 203 -8.05 4.62 -2.46
N VAL A 204 -8.46 5.81 -2.06
CA VAL A 204 -7.56 6.91 -1.76
C VAL A 204 -7.66 7.23 -0.27
N VAL A 205 -6.56 7.15 0.45
CA VAL A 205 -6.44 7.52 1.85
C VAL A 205 -5.45 8.67 2.02
N GLY A 206 -5.72 9.53 2.98
CA GLY A 206 -4.78 10.59 3.35
C GLY A 206 -3.75 10.08 4.33
N LEU A 207 -2.53 10.57 4.20
CA LEU A 207 -1.40 10.31 5.06
C LEU A 207 -0.79 11.65 5.47
N THR A 208 -0.76 11.94 6.77
CA THR A 208 -0.03 13.09 7.31
C THR A 208 1.35 12.62 7.75
N VAL A 209 2.38 13.21 7.15
CA VAL A 209 3.79 13.00 7.50
C VAL A 209 4.26 14.23 8.26
N MET A 210 4.88 14.03 9.42
CA MET A 210 5.47 15.10 10.22
C MET A 210 6.98 14.94 10.22
N GLY A 211 7.71 15.98 9.82
CA GLY A 211 9.16 16.04 10.00
C GLY A 211 9.50 16.14 11.49
N ASP A 212 10.51 15.40 11.93
CA ASP A 212 10.99 15.49 13.31
C ASP A 212 11.83 16.76 13.48
N LYS A 213 11.36 17.66 14.36
CA LYS A 213 12.11 18.88 14.73
C LYS A 213 13.43 18.61 15.45
N ARG A 214 13.67 17.39 15.90
CA ARG A 214 14.79 17.07 16.78
C ARG A 214 16.08 16.73 16.04
N ASP A 215 15.99 16.36 14.76
CA ASP A 215 17.16 16.00 13.98
C ASP A 215 17.79 17.20 13.27
N ASN A 216 18.20 18.22 14.06
CA ASN A 216 19.19 19.21 13.60
C ASN A 216 20.62 18.66 13.58
N THR A 217 20.81 17.38 13.81
CA THR A 217 22.11 16.73 13.58
C THR A 217 22.30 16.45 12.09
N PRO A 218 23.38 16.90 11.48
CA PRO A 218 23.69 16.55 10.11
C PRO A 218 23.79 15.02 10.02
N ASN A 219 22.94 14.44 9.14
CA ASN A 219 23.06 13.02 8.84
C ASN A 219 24.35 12.85 8.06
N THR A 220 25.39 12.36 8.74
CA THR A 220 26.67 12.07 8.13
C THR A 220 26.64 10.83 7.23
N ASP A 221 25.48 10.15 7.13
CA ASP A 221 25.31 8.89 6.40
C ASP A 221 24.60 9.05 5.05
N ALA A 222 24.37 10.29 4.59
CA ALA A 222 23.92 10.55 3.23
C ALA A 222 25.14 10.62 2.29
N CYS A 223 25.52 9.50 1.72
CA CYS A 223 26.34 9.43 0.49
C CYS A 223 25.50 9.73 -0.72
#